data_a26e2fd8f29139487e4b0a3651053a30
#
_entry.id   a26e2fd8f29139487e4b0a3651053a30
#
_cell.length_a   1.000
_cell.length_b   1.000
_cell.length_c   1.000
_cell.angle_alpha   90.00
_cell.angle_beta   90.00
_cell.angle_gamma   90.00
#
_symmetry.space_group_name_H-M   'P 1'
#
loop_
_entity.id
_entity.type
_entity.pdbx_description
1 polymer ?
#
loop_
_entity_poly.entity_id
_entity_poly.type
_entity_poly.pdbx_seq_one_letter_code
_entity_poly.pdbx_strand_id
1 'polypeptide(L)'
;MKVNNAIKTLEGVIALETPVPLKRYNKRVSHKQGVGPGRYPKKAAAAVLGVIKSAVANAEYKGLSVDDMVISTISASRGRVTPGHMARAHGRATEWNQDTVNLEVIIQEVE
;
A
#
# COMPACT_ATOMS: atom_id res chain seq x y z
N MET A 1 -5.92 -12.05 6.20
CA MET A 1 -5.82 -12.27 4.73
C MET A 1 -4.63 -13.18 4.46
N LYS A 2 -4.82 -14.15 3.60
CA LYS A 2 -3.71 -15.02 3.18
C LYS A 2 -2.71 -14.24 2.34
N VAL A 3 -1.43 -14.53 2.50
CA VAL A 3 -0.35 -13.83 1.80
C VAL A 3 -0.51 -13.92 0.29
N ASN A 4 -0.84 -15.10 -0.24
CA ASN A 4 -1.02 -15.28 -1.68
C ASN A 4 -2.17 -14.43 -2.24
N ASN A 5 -3.26 -14.29 -1.49
CA ASN A 5 -4.38 -13.44 -1.89
C ASN A 5 -4.01 -11.96 -1.88
N ALA A 6 -3.21 -11.54 -0.90
CA ALA A 6 -2.73 -10.16 -0.82
C ALA A 6 -1.83 -9.82 -2.02
N ILE A 7 -0.91 -10.72 -2.37
CA ILE A 7 -0.03 -10.54 -3.52
C ILE A 7 -0.86 -10.41 -4.80
N LYS A 8 -1.83 -11.29 -4.99
CA LYS A 8 -2.70 -11.29 -6.16
C LYS A 8 -3.50 -9.99 -6.28
N THR A 9 -4.04 -9.52 -5.16
CA THR A 9 -4.80 -8.26 -5.11
C THR A 9 -3.92 -7.06 -5.51
N LEU A 10 -2.72 -6.98 -4.96
CA LEU A 10 -1.80 -5.89 -5.27
C LEU A 10 -1.32 -5.91 -6.71
N GLU A 11 -1.07 -7.09 -7.26
CA GLU A 11 -0.73 -7.21 -8.67
C GLU A 11 -1.89 -6.76 -9.57
N GLY A 12 -3.13 -7.06 -9.18
CA GLY A 12 -4.32 -6.59 -9.89
C GLY A 12 -4.46 -5.08 -9.87
N VAL A 13 -4.12 -4.43 -8.75
CA VAL A 13 -4.12 -2.96 -8.65
C VAL A 13 -3.08 -2.36 -9.60
N ILE A 14 -1.88 -2.93 -9.64
CA ILE A 14 -0.81 -2.46 -10.53
C ILE A 14 -1.20 -2.61 -11.99
N ALA A 15 -1.89 -3.70 -12.33
CA ALA A 15 -2.37 -3.96 -13.70
C ALA A 15 -3.64 -3.19 -14.07
N LEU A 16 -4.19 -2.37 -13.17
CA LEU A 16 -5.44 -1.63 -13.36
C LEU A 16 -6.67 -2.53 -13.51
N GLU A 17 -6.62 -3.72 -12.96
CA GLU A 17 -7.74 -4.67 -13.01
C GLU A 17 -8.60 -4.64 -11.76
N THR A 18 -7.99 -4.41 -10.60
CA THR A 18 -8.66 -4.43 -9.30
C THR A 18 -8.54 -3.05 -8.64
N PRO A 19 -9.64 -2.27 -8.54
CA PRO A 19 -9.57 -0.97 -7.87
C PRO A 19 -9.55 -1.12 -6.35
N VAL A 20 -8.91 -0.14 -5.68
CA VAL A 20 -8.98 0.00 -4.23
C VAL A 20 -10.21 0.85 -3.90
N PRO A 21 -11.21 0.32 -3.15
CA PRO A 21 -12.40 1.10 -2.82
C PRO A 21 -12.10 2.22 -1.84
N LEU A 22 -12.70 3.39 -2.07
CA LEU A 22 -12.58 4.55 -1.20
C LEU A 22 -13.95 4.82 -0.59
N LYS A 23 -14.07 4.69 0.73
CA LYS A 23 -15.34 4.78 1.42
C LYS A 23 -15.51 6.06 2.24
N ARG A 24 -14.44 6.57 2.83
CA ARG A 24 -14.53 7.72 3.75
C ARG A 24 -14.46 9.06 3.02
N TYR A 25 -13.47 9.24 2.16
CA TYR A 25 -13.26 10.47 1.39
C TYR A 25 -13.34 10.12 -0.09
N ASN A 26 -14.54 10.20 -0.66
CA ASN A 26 -14.79 9.73 -2.03
C ASN A 26 -15.34 10.80 -2.96
N LYS A 27 -15.29 12.06 -2.58
CA LYS A 27 -15.72 13.17 -3.45
C LYS A 27 -14.80 13.26 -4.66
N ARG A 28 -15.38 13.40 -5.85
CA ARG A 28 -14.65 13.48 -7.13
C ARG A 28 -13.86 12.20 -7.47
N VAL A 29 -14.18 11.09 -6.85
CA VAL A 29 -13.58 9.81 -7.19
C VAL A 29 -14.48 9.10 -8.20
N SER A 30 -13.90 8.62 -9.30
CA SER A 30 -14.62 7.89 -10.34
C SER A 30 -15.22 6.61 -9.80
N HIS A 31 -16.45 6.32 -10.22
CA HIS A 31 -17.15 5.09 -9.86
C HIS A 31 -16.59 3.92 -10.67
N LYS A 32 -16.27 2.83 -9.99
CA LYS A 32 -15.82 1.58 -10.61
C LYS A 32 -16.90 0.52 -10.52
N GLN A 33 -17.10 -0.20 -11.59
CA GLN A 33 -18.14 -1.23 -11.66
C GLN A 33 -17.93 -2.29 -10.58
N GLY A 34 -18.97 -2.58 -9.82
CA GLY A 34 -18.97 -3.61 -8.77
C GLY A 34 -18.29 -3.21 -7.46
N VAL A 35 -17.67 -2.05 -7.40
CA VAL A 35 -16.91 -1.59 -6.22
C VAL A 35 -17.40 -0.25 -5.69
N GLY A 36 -17.87 0.65 -6.58
CA GLY A 36 -18.18 2.02 -6.25
C GLY A 36 -16.97 2.94 -6.44
N PRO A 37 -16.85 4.04 -5.68
CA PRO A 37 -15.70 4.92 -5.81
C PRO A 37 -14.40 4.19 -5.52
N GLY A 38 -13.44 4.26 -6.43
CA GLY A 38 -12.19 3.56 -6.29
C GLY A 38 -11.07 4.13 -7.15
N ARG A 39 -9.84 3.81 -6.81
CA ARG A 39 -8.65 4.24 -7.53
C ARG A 39 -7.66 3.08 -7.67
N TYR A 40 -6.68 3.29 -8.53
CA TYR A 40 -5.60 2.32 -8.78
C TYR A 40 -4.25 2.93 -8.36
N PRO A 41 -3.89 2.89 -7.06
CA PRO A 41 -2.63 3.47 -6.59
C PRO A 41 -1.45 2.56 -6.92
N LYS A 42 -0.99 2.57 -8.17
CA LYS A 42 0.08 1.70 -8.66
C LYS A 42 1.36 1.81 -7.85
N LYS A 43 1.82 3.02 -7.58
CA LYS A 43 3.08 3.28 -6.91
C LYS A 43 3.06 2.77 -5.47
N ALA A 44 1.98 3.07 -4.76
CA ALA A 44 1.80 2.59 -3.38
C ALA A 44 1.67 1.06 -3.35
N ALA A 45 0.90 0.49 -4.28
CA ALA A 45 0.72 -0.96 -4.36
C ALA A 45 2.04 -1.68 -4.64
N ALA A 46 2.89 -1.12 -5.51
CA ALA A 46 4.19 -1.69 -5.80
C ALA A 46 5.10 -1.69 -4.56
N ALA A 47 5.08 -0.62 -3.78
CA ALA A 47 5.87 -0.53 -2.55
C ALA A 47 5.43 -1.57 -1.52
N VAL A 48 4.13 -1.69 -1.28
CA VAL A 48 3.58 -2.66 -0.35
C VAL A 48 3.85 -4.09 -0.81
N LEU A 49 3.70 -4.35 -2.11
CA LEU A 49 3.98 -5.65 -2.69
C LEU A 49 5.45 -6.05 -2.49
N GLY A 50 6.38 -5.10 -2.65
CA GLY A 50 7.80 -5.34 -2.41
C GLY A 50 8.09 -5.76 -0.98
N VAL A 51 7.45 -5.12 0.00
CA VAL A 51 7.60 -5.46 1.41
C VAL A 51 7.04 -6.86 1.70
N ILE A 52 5.87 -7.20 1.15
CA ILE A 52 5.26 -8.52 1.31
C ILE A 52 6.14 -9.62 0.70
N LYS A 53 6.68 -9.39 -0.49
CA LYS A 53 7.58 -10.35 -1.14
C LYS A 53 8.86 -10.56 -0.35
N SER A 54 9.38 -9.51 0.27
CA SER A 54 10.54 -9.61 1.17
C SER A 54 10.22 -10.46 2.39
N ALA A 55 9.04 -10.29 2.99
CA ALA A 55 8.61 -11.10 4.12
C ALA A 55 8.48 -12.57 3.73
N VAL A 56 7.95 -12.86 2.54
CA VAL A 56 7.83 -14.22 2.01
C VAL A 56 9.21 -14.85 1.82
N ALA A 57 10.17 -14.10 1.26
CA ALA A 57 11.53 -14.59 1.07
C ALA A 57 12.19 -14.92 2.42
N ASN A 58 11.98 -14.09 3.44
CA ASN A 58 12.48 -14.33 4.78
C ASN A 58 11.86 -15.58 5.40
N ALA A 59 10.57 -15.81 5.16
CA ALA A 59 9.88 -17.00 5.65
C ALA A 59 10.42 -18.28 4.99
N GLU A 60 10.65 -18.24 3.69
CA GLU A 60 11.24 -19.36 2.95
C GLU A 60 12.64 -19.69 3.45
N TYR A 61 13.43 -18.68 3.75
CA TYR A 61 14.77 -18.85 4.32
C TYR A 61 14.72 -19.58 5.65
N LYS A 62 13.67 -19.36 6.45
CA LYS A 62 13.47 -20.04 7.73
C LYS A 62 12.83 -21.44 7.58
N GLY A 63 12.52 -21.85 6.36
CA GLY A 63 11.91 -23.14 6.10
C GLY A 63 10.41 -23.24 6.35
N LEU A 64 9.72 -22.10 6.42
CA LEU A 64 8.28 -22.07 6.64
C LEU A 64 7.52 -22.24 5.32
N SER A 65 6.31 -22.81 5.41
CA SER A 65 5.45 -23.00 4.24
C SER A 65 4.71 -21.70 3.92
N VAL A 66 4.95 -21.14 2.73
CA VAL A 66 4.33 -19.90 2.30
C VAL A 66 2.83 -20.08 2.03
N ASP A 67 2.43 -21.28 1.57
CA ASP A 67 1.03 -21.54 1.23
C ASP A 67 0.09 -21.46 2.43
N ASP A 68 0.61 -21.70 3.63
CA ASP A 68 -0.16 -21.68 4.87
C ASP A 68 0.00 -20.38 5.65
N MET A 69 0.61 -19.37 5.06
CA MET A 69 0.86 -18.11 5.78
C MET A 69 -0.25 -17.08 5.59
N VAL A 70 -0.49 -16.34 6.66
CA VAL A 70 -1.43 -15.20 6.66
C VAL A 70 -0.71 -13.95 7.15
N ILE A 71 -1.21 -12.80 6.74
CA ILE A 71 -0.72 -11.53 7.25
C ILE A 71 -1.37 -11.32 8.62
N SER A 72 -0.57 -11.35 9.67
CA SER A 72 -1.10 -11.09 11.03
C SER A 72 -1.14 -9.60 11.34
N THR A 73 -0.15 -8.85 10.89
CA THR A 73 -0.09 -7.41 11.09
C THR A 73 0.52 -6.75 9.86
N ILE A 74 -0.14 -5.71 9.39
CA ILE A 74 0.40 -4.83 8.36
C ILE A 74 0.15 -3.40 8.79
N SER A 75 1.17 -2.58 8.81
CA SER A 75 1.05 -1.20 9.25
C SER A 75 1.87 -0.26 8.40
N ALA A 76 1.36 0.96 8.27
CA ALA A 76 2.04 2.05 7.61
C ALA A 76 2.08 3.21 8.59
N SER A 77 3.27 3.57 9.05
CA SER A 77 3.44 4.66 9.99
C SER A 77 4.17 5.83 9.35
N ARG A 78 3.95 7.03 9.88
CA ARG A 78 4.58 8.22 9.35
C ARG A 78 6.10 8.13 9.55
N GLY A 79 6.83 8.34 8.47
CA GLY A 79 8.28 8.35 8.49
C GLY A 79 8.82 9.77 8.53
N ARG A 80 10.01 9.94 7.98
CA ARG A 80 10.66 11.22 7.94
C ARG A 80 9.94 12.17 6.99
N VAL A 81 9.78 13.44 7.39
CA VAL A 81 9.21 14.49 6.56
C VAL A 81 10.35 15.31 5.96
N THR A 82 10.34 15.49 4.65
CA THR A 82 11.30 16.38 3.97
C THR A 82 10.61 17.72 3.76
N PRO A 83 11.08 18.80 4.45
CA PRO A 83 10.45 20.10 4.31
C PRO A 83 10.73 20.70 2.94
N GLY A 84 9.76 21.42 2.41
CA GLY A 84 9.84 22.11 1.15
C GLY A 84 8.88 23.28 1.12
N HIS A 85 8.97 24.10 0.07
CA HIS A 85 8.12 25.25 -0.10
C HIS A 85 7.62 25.33 -1.54
N MET A 86 6.38 25.80 -1.70
CA MET A 86 5.82 26.11 -3.02
C MET A 86 5.55 27.59 -3.11
N ALA A 87 6.03 28.24 -4.17
CA ALA A 87 5.78 29.64 -4.42
C ALA A 87 4.30 29.89 -4.67
N ARG A 88 3.79 30.95 -4.06
CA ARG A 88 2.38 31.38 -4.20
C ARG A 88 2.34 32.82 -4.71
N ALA A 89 1.13 33.28 -5.07
CA ALA A 89 0.89 34.66 -5.48
C ALA A 89 1.28 35.65 -4.38
N HIS A 90 1.62 36.87 -4.76
CA HIS A 90 2.00 37.96 -3.85
C HIS A 90 3.27 37.70 -3.05
N GLY A 91 4.22 36.95 -3.60
CA GLY A 91 5.52 36.69 -2.97
C GLY A 91 5.46 35.78 -1.75
N ARG A 92 4.35 35.07 -1.55
CA ARG A 92 4.23 34.10 -0.45
C ARG A 92 4.82 32.77 -0.83
N ALA A 93 5.23 32.00 0.18
CA ALA A 93 5.60 30.60 0.04
C ALA A 93 4.75 29.77 1.00
N THR A 94 4.19 28.69 0.49
CA THR A 94 3.42 27.74 1.29
C THR A 94 4.27 26.51 1.53
N GLU A 95 4.16 25.92 2.72
CA GLU A 95 4.84 24.67 3.01
C GLU A 95 4.40 23.58 2.03
N TRP A 96 5.37 22.89 1.46
CA TRP A 96 5.15 21.78 0.56
C TRP A 96 6.04 20.63 0.99
N ASN A 97 5.65 20.00 2.09
CA ASN A 97 6.44 18.95 2.71
C ASN A 97 6.21 17.63 1.99
N GLN A 98 7.27 16.86 1.86
CA GLN A 98 7.18 15.51 1.33
C GLN A 98 7.26 14.52 2.49
N ASP A 99 6.14 13.80 2.70
CA ASP A 99 6.05 12.80 3.74
C ASP A 99 6.57 11.46 3.26
N THR A 100 7.23 10.73 4.13
CA THR A 100 7.59 9.35 3.90
C THR A 100 6.84 8.44 4.85
N VAL A 101 6.80 7.16 4.52
CA VAL A 101 6.04 6.16 5.26
C VAL A 101 6.92 4.97 5.56
N ASN A 102 6.84 4.47 6.78
CA ASN A 102 7.47 3.21 7.18
C ASN A 102 6.44 2.09 7.08
N LEU A 103 6.77 1.07 6.31
CA LEU A 103 5.89 -0.09 6.11
C LEU A 103 6.43 -1.27 6.92
N GLU A 104 5.53 -1.92 7.66
CA GLU A 104 5.84 -3.10 8.44
C GLU A 104 4.82 -4.19 8.14
N VAL A 105 5.31 -5.40 7.92
CA VAL A 105 4.46 -6.56 7.66
C VAL A 105 4.93 -7.72 8.53
N ILE A 106 4.01 -8.35 9.23
CA ILE A 106 4.27 -9.57 9.98
C ILE A 106 3.40 -10.65 9.38
N ILE A 107 4.04 -11.72 8.92
CA ILE A 107 3.33 -12.89 8.41
C ILE A 107 3.52 -14.05 9.37
N GLN A 108 2.52 -14.91 9.44
CA GLN A 108 2.47 -15.99 10.41
C GLN A 108 1.97 -17.26 9.74
N GLU A 109 2.59 -18.37 10.06
CA GLU A 109 2.13 -19.68 9.62
C GLU A 109 0.91 -20.09 10.43
N VAL A 110 -0.13 -20.57 9.76
CA VAL A 110 -1.37 -21.03 10.39
C VAL A 110 -1.34 -22.53 10.48
N GLU A 111 -1.50 -23.03 11.69
CA GLU A 111 -1.59 -24.45 11.94
C GLU A 111 -2.99 -25.01 11.65
#